data_750dfe444e4a234274e0b517f40a8a34
#
_entry.id   750dfe444e4a234274e0b517f40a8a34
#
_cell.length_a   1.000
_cell.length_b   1.000
_cell.length_c   1.000
_cell.angle_alpha   90.00
_cell.angle_beta   90.00
_cell.angle_gamma   90.00
#
_symmetry.space_group_name_H-M   'P 1'
#
loop_
_entity.id
_entity.type
_entity.pdbx_description
1 polymer ?
#
loop_
_entity_poly.entity_id
_entity_poly.type
_entity_poly.pdbx_seq_one_letter_code
_entity_poly.pdbx_strand_id
1 'polypeptide(L)'
;MTDQHYSITAYNSKNIPESEASELKQTVFGKFKLANADRLNFNQISGQVPYSLSDEIELDDYKYRKMASPWDHQNYTKGKANLGLALFYFIGASTKTFLCFFFPLTILALGISFSVDYSQGRIDDPRVIATWELILNFCFYFFGSSALFQLYYHKIAGRNGKVPFFMKIRKDYELSRQTGMVHIYKKDKEVFAAPFHEFDCYLASNPGNYGEIFYTMRLIHRYNGSKHTVDLGALLGFTAPIEEYYQLWNMMQQYMDISRPMPDNIMSEAYRHLDPTTAAYDKETGRDSHFWRNMDEEQYQAELKRRAKEQQSIPLQAEDILRWKKPDEPFVA
;
A
#
# COMPACT_ATOMS: atom_id res chain seq x y z
N MET A 1 -13.33 -9.92 -34.98
CA MET A 1 -13.18 -10.43 -33.61
C MET A 1 -13.57 -9.28 -32.72
N THR A 2 -14.71 -9.37 -32.04
CA THR A 2 -15.10 -8.38 -31.02
C THR A 2 -14.08 -8.47 -29.91
N ASP A 3 -13.27 -7.44 -29.71
CA ASP A 3 -12.37 -7.32 -28.57
C ASP A 3 -13.21 -7.36 -27.30
N GLN A 4 -13.34 -8.55 -26.73
CA GLN A 4 -14.06 -8.75 -25.48
C GLN A 4 -13.15 -8.25 -24.35
N HIS A 5 -13.39 -7.00 -23.92
CA HIS A 5 -12.54 -6.34 -22.94
C HIS A 5 -12.50 -7.11 -21.61
N TYR A 6 -13.63 -7.69 -21.19
CA TYR A 6 -13.72 -8.49 -19.98
C TYR A 6 -13.81 -9.98 -20.30
N SER A 7 -13.13 -10.79 -19.51
CA SER A 7 -13.25 -12.25 -19.55
C SER A 7 -14.64 -12.71 -19.10
N ILE A 8 -15.04 -13.91 -19.49
CA ILE A 8 -16.26 -14.56 -19.00
C ILE A 8 -16.22 -14.83 -17.49
N THR A 9 -15.01 -14.89 -16.91
CA THR A 9 -14.78 -15.07 -15.47
C THR A 9 -14.77 -13.77 -14.67
N ALA A 10 -14.87 -12.61 -15.36
CA ALA A 10 -14.82 -11.32 -14.69
C ALA A 10 -15.92 -11.19 -13.63
N TYR A 11 -15.58 -10.60 -12.48
CA TYR A 11 -16.49 -10.45 -11.38
C TYR A 11 -17.63 -9.48 -11.73
N ASN A 12 -18.86 -9.94 -11.57
CA ASN A 12 -20.08 -9.18 -11.79
C ASN A 12 -21.03 -9.39 -10.63
N SER A 13 -21.25 -8.35 -9.82
CA SER A 13 -22.11 -8.43 -8.63
C SER A 13 -23.58 -8.74 -8.93
N LYS A 14 -24.03 -8.55 -10.17
CA LYS A 14 -25.38 -8.89 -10.61
C LYS A 14 -25.54 -10.39 -10.97
N ASN A 15 -24.41 -11.08 -11.18
CA ASN A 15 -24.42 -12.49 -11.59
C ASN A 15 -23.29 -13.28 -10.91
N ILE A 16 -23.33 -13.37 -9.58
CA ILE A 16 -22.36 -14.12 -8.80
C ILE A 16 -22.77 -15.60 -8.80
N PRO A 17 -21.83 -16.54 -9.09
CA PRO A 17 -22.08 -17.98 -8.94
C PRO A 17 -22.42 -18.35 -7.51
N GLU A 18 -23.20 -19.43 -7.33
CA GLU A 18 -23.44 -19.98 -6.00
C GLU A 18 -22.13 -20.46 -5.37
N SER A 19 -21.93 -20.07 -4.12
CA SER A 19 -20.76 -20.41 -3.33
C SER A 19 -21.09 -21.52 -2.33
N GLU A 20 -20.14 -22.43 -2.11
CA GLU A 20 -20.24 -23.42 -1.04
C GLU A 20 -19.81 -22.78 0.28
N ALA A 21 -20.53 -23.11 1.36
CA ALA A 21 -20.14 -22.69 2.69
C ALA A 21 -18.79 -23.34 3.04
N SER A 22 -17.84 -22.56 3.53
CA SER A 22 -16.55 -23.10 3.95
C SER A 22 -16.57 -23.38 5.45
N GLU A 23 -16.10 -24.54 5.83
CA GLU A 23 -15.67 -24.82 7.20
C GLU A 23 -14.26 -24.26 7.43
N LEU A 24 -14.09 -22.93 7.40
CA LEU A 24 -12.83 -22.33 7.81
C LEU A 24 -12.62 -22.65 9.29
N LYS A 25 -11.82 -23.69 9.56
CA LYS A 25 -11.32 -23.96 10.92
C LYS A 25 -10.62 -22.72 11.43
N GLN A 26 -11.01 -22.26 12.61
CA GLN A 26 -10.36 -21.15 13.28
C GLN A 26 -8.87 -21.45 13.45
N THR A 27 -8.05 -20.86 12.59
CA THR A 27 -6.60 -21.03 12.61
C THR A 27 -5.93 -19.68 12.89
N VAL A 28 -4.77 -19.74 13.52
CA VAL A 28 -3.92 -18.56 13.74
C VAL A 28 -3.06 -18.37 12.49
N PHE A 29 -3.17 -17.19 11.85
CA PHE A 29 -2.36 -16.81 10.68
C PHE A 29 -1.27 -15.85 11.13
N GLY A 30 -0.19 -16.35 11.72
CA GLY A 30 0.82 -15.50 12.33
C GLY A 30 0.21 -14.65 13.47
N LYS A 31 0.22 -13.33 13.33
CA LYS A 31 -0.41 -12.39 14.31
C LYS A 31 -1.93 -12.22 14.10
N PHE A 32 -2.49 -12.72 13.02
CA PHE A 32 -3.91 -12.59 12.70
C PHE A 32 -4.69 -13.77 13.29
N LYS A 33 -5.66 -13.50 14.15
CA LYS A 33 -6.52 -14.50 14.77
C LYS A 33 -7.92 -14.38 14.18
N LEU A 34 -8.37 -15.38 13.43
CA LEU A 34 -9.72 -15.41 12.87
C LEU A 34 -10.82 -15.38 13.93
N ALA A 35 -10.56 -15.93 15.11
CA ALA A 35 -11.51 -15.93 16.22
C ALA A 35 -11.97 -14.52 16.67
N ASN A 36 -11.15 -13.49 16.38
CA ASN A 36 -11.43 -12.09 16.73
C ASN A 36 -11.58 -11.23 15.46
N ALA A 37 -11.95 -11.83 14.35
CA ALA A 37 -12.09 -11.15 13.08
C ALA A 37 -13.52 -11.30 12.55
N ASP A 38 -14.09 -10.16 12.14
CA ASP A 38 -15.39 -10.13 11.49
C ASP A 38 -15.23 -10.34 10.00
N ARG A 39 -16.03 -11.24 9.44
CA ARG A 39 -16.14 -11.38 8.00
C ARG A 39 -16.99 -10.23 7.46
N LEU A 40 -16.43 -9.51 6.49
CA LEU A 40 -17.13 -8.43 5.81
C LEU A 40 -17.98 -8.98 4.66
N ASN A 41 -19.18 -8.45 4.51
CA ASN A 41 -20.10 -8.87 3.49
C ASN A 41 -19.65 -8.42 2.09
N PHE A 42 -19.95 -9.27 1.09
CA PHE A 42 -20.01 -8.79 -0.29
C PHE A 42 -21.29 -7.95 -0.45
N ASN A 43 -21.15 -6.76 -1.06
CA ASN A 43 -22.25 -5.83 -1.21
C ASN A 43 -22.10 -5.00 -2.49
N GLN A 44 -23.07 -4.13 -2.76
CA GLN A 44 -23.07 -3.25 -3.92
C GLN A 44 -22.93 -1.76 -3.56
N ILE A 45 -22.36 -1.46 -2.40
CA ILE A 45 -22.07 -0.07 -2.00
C ILE A 45 -21.05 0.51 -2.96
N SER A 46 -21.30 1.76 -3.41
CA SER A 46 -20.44 2.50 -4.35
C SER A 46 -20.13 3.88 -3.81
N GLY A 47 -19.15 4.54 -4.42
CA GLY A 47 -18.80 5.92 -4.12
C GLY A 47 -18.01 6.10 -2.82
N GLN A 48 -17.50 5.02 -2.25
CA GLN A 48 -16.63 5.07 -1.08
C GLN A 48 -15.16 4.94 -1.49
N VAL A 49 -14.34 5.86 -0.97
CA VAL A 49 -12.89 5.87 -1.12
C VAL A 49 -12.31 6.31 0.23
N PRO A 50 -11.40 5.54 0.85
CA PRO A 50 -10.77 5.94 2.10
C PRO A 50 -10.08 7.31 1.96
N TYR A 51 -10.30 8.19 2.94
CA TYR A 51 -9.71 9.53 2.93
C TYR A 51 -8.18 9.46 2.99
N SER A 52 -7.61 8.65 3.89
CA SER A 52 -6.17 8.49 4.06
C SER A 52 -5.47 8.00 2.77
N LEU A 53 -6.15 7.18 1.98
CA LEU A 53 -5.60 6.68 0.71
C LEU A 53 -5.40 7.81 -0.32
N SER A 54 -6.21 8.87 -0.25
CA SER A 54 -6.17 10.01 -1.17
C SER A 54 -5.35 11.18 -0.61
N ASP A 55 -5.38 11.40 0.70
CA ASP A 55 -4.68 12.48 1.39
C ASP A 55 -3.14 12.34 1.35
N GLU A 56 -2.63 11.11 1.30
CA GLU A 56 -1.19 10.83 1.15
C GLU A 56 -0.65 11.15 -0.26
N ILE A 57 -1.53 11.46 -1.23
CA ILE A 57 -1.11 11.74 -2.60
C ILE A 57 -0.79 13.24 -2.74
N GLU A 58 0.48 13.55 -2.90
CA GLU A 58 0.89 14.89 -3.33
C GLU A 58 0.45 15.09 -4.79
N LEU A 59 -0.48 16.03 -5.00
CA LEU A 59 -1.09 16.31 -6.31
C LEU A 59 -0.04 16.66 -7.36
N ASP A 60 0.99 17.39 -7.01
CA ASP A 60 2.08 17.77 -7.90
C ASP A 60 2.91 16.56 -8.33
N ASP A 61 3.19 15.64 -7.42
CA ASP A 61 3.87 14.38 -7.76
C ASP A 61 3.06 13.55 -8.74
N TYR A 62 1.75 13.51 -8.57
CA TYR A 62 0.86 12.79 -9.48
C TYR A 62 0.78 13.45 -10.86
N LYS A 63 0.70 14.79 -10.94
CA LYS A 63 0.64 15.55 -12.19
C LYS A 63 1.92 15.43 -13.01
N TYR A 64 3.08 15.54 -12.35
CA TYR A 64 4.37 15.72 -13.04
C TYR A 64 5.21 14.44 -13.13
N ARG A 65 5.09 13.51 -12.19
CA ARG A 65 5.97 12.33 -12.13
C ARG A 65 5.49 11.12 -12.90
N LYS A 66 4.30 11.08 -13.50
CA LYS A 66 3.73 9.85 -14.10
C LYS A 66 4.01 8.64 -13.19
N MET A 67 3.70 8.77 -11.91
CA MET A 67 3.84 7.64 -10.99
C MET A 67 3.03 6.51 -11.58
N ALA A 68 3.64 5.36 -11.78
CA ALA A 68 2.92 4.16 -12.16
C ALA A 68 1.90 3.89 -11.05
N SER A 69 0.65 4.26 -11.30
CA SER A 69 -0.42 3.95 -10.36
C SER A 69 -0.45 2.44 -10.19
N PRO A 70 -0.55 1.92 -8.96
CA PRO A 70 -0.79 0.50 -8.76
C PRO A 70 -2.15 0.06 -9.32
N TRP A 71 -3.01 1.04 -9.65
CA TRP A 71 -4.35 0.88 -10.19
C TRP A 71 -4.38 1.26 -11.65
N ASP A 72 -4.79 0.34 -12.51
CA ASP A 72 -5.16 0.63 -13.89
C ASP A 72 -6.57 0.06 -14.19
N HIS A 73 -7.01 0.13 -15.44
CA HIS A 73 -8.32 -0.37 -15.85
C HIS A 73 -8.41 -1.90 -15.91
N GLN A 74 -7.28 -2.59 -15.83
CA GLN A 74 -7.21 -4.05 -15.90
C GLN A 74 -6.86 -4.67 -14.56
N ASN A 75 -5.89 -4.10 -13.86
CA ASN A 75 -5.32 -4.71 -12.68
C ASN A 75 -5.01 -3.69 -11.57
N TYR A 76 -5.18 -4.14 -10.34
CA TYR A 76 -4.53 -3.55 -9.20
C TYR A 76 -3.36 -4.44 -8.76
N THR A 77 -2.14 -3.92 -8.79
CA THR A 77 -0.93 -4.69 -8.45
C THR A 77 -0.27 -4.14 -7.19
N LYS A 78 -0.18 -4.94 -6.13
CA LYS A 78 0.61 -4.61 -4.94
C LYS A 78 2.03 -5.12 -5.09
N GLY A 79 2.97 -4.20 -4.93
CA GLY A 79 4.37 -4.53 -4.83
C GLY A 79 4.81 -4.70 -3.37
N LYS A 80 5.75 -5.59 -3.13
CA LYS A 80 6.43 -5.75 -1.85
C LYS A 80 7.88 -5.37 -1.99
N ALA A 81 8.31 -4.41 -1.16
CA ALA A 81 9.72 -4.05 -1.07
C ALA A 81 10.54 -5.26 -0.58
N ASN A 82 11.65 -5.54 -1.24
CA ASN A 82 12.57 -6.53 -0.75
C ASN A 82 13.45 -5.96 0.38
N LEU A 83 14.10 -6.83 1.15
CA LEU A 83 15.00 -6.44 2.25
C LEU A 83 16.10 -5.48 1.78
N GLY A 84 16.63 -5.69 0.57
CA GLY A 84 17.67 -4.82 -0.01
C GLY A 84 17.20 -3.38 -0.19
N LEU A 85 15.96 -3.18 -0.65
CA LEU A 85 15.35 -1.85 -0.78
C LEU A 85 15.13 -1.21 0.59
N ALA A 86 14.59 -1.96 1.56
CA ALA A 86 14.38 -1.46 2.92
C ALA A 86 15.70 -1.04 3.58
N LEU A 87 16.75 -1.86 3.46
CA LEU A 87 18.09 -1.55 3.95
C LEU A 87 18.68 -0.32 3.26
N PHE A 88 18.50 -0.18 1.95
CA PHE A 88 19.00 0.98 1.22
C PHE A 88 18.37 2.28 1.71
N TYR A 89 17.06 2.32 1.88
CA TYR A 89 16.38 3.51 2.43
C TYR A 89 16.76 3.75 3.90
N PHE A 90 16.86 2.70 4.70
CA PHE A 90 17.29 2.81 6.11
C PHE A 90 18.72 3.38 6.23
N ILE A 91 19.67 2.87 5.46
CA ILE A 91 21.05 3.37 5.44
C ILE A 91 21.06 4.82 4.90
N GLY A 92 20.28 5.13 3.85
CA GLY A 92 20.15 6.47 3.32
C GLY A 92 19.66 7.49 4.35
N ALA A 93 18.61 7.15 5.10
CA ALA A 93 18.11 8.00 6.18
C ALA A 93 19.12 8.13 7.32
N SER A 94 19.75 7.02 7.74
CA SER A 94 20.75 7.00 8.81
C SER A 94 21.96 7.85 8.44
N THR A 95 22.53 7.71 7.25
CA THR A 95 23.70 8.50 6.81
C THR A 95 23.37 9.99 6.69
N LYS A 96 22.15 10.36 6.31
CA LYS A 96 21.70 11.75 6.33
C LYS A 96 21.72 12.32 7.76
N THR A 97 21.18 11.57 8.73
CA THR A 97 21.17 11.96 10.14
C THR A 97 22.60 12.10 10.67
N PHE A 98 23.50 11.17 10.36
CA PHE A 98 24.91 11.24 10.76
C PHE A 98 25.59 12.49 10.20
N LEU A 99 25.40 12.82 8.93
CA LEU A 99 26.00 14.00 8.33
C LEU A 99 25.40 15.31 8.86
N CYS A 100 24.09 15.38 9.08
CA CYS A 100 23.46 16.62 9.48
C CYS A 100 23.58 16.91 10.99
N PHE A 101 23.59 15.88 11.84
CA PHE A 101 23.59 16.03 13.29
C PHE A 101 24.95 15.70 13.91
N PHE A 102 25.47 14.52 13.64
CA PHE A 102 26.67 14.05 14.33
C PHE A 102 27.95 14.66 13.81
N PHE A 103 28.03 14.98 12.52
CA PHE A 103 29.23 15.59 11.95
C PHE A 103 29.53 16.99 12.55
N PRO A 104 28.59 17.97 12.60
CA PRO A 104 28.81 19.24 13.24
C PRO A 104 29.14 19.12 14.74
N LEU A 105 28.47 18.22 15.45
CA LEU A 105 28.70 17.96 16.86
C LEU A 105 30.11 17.38 17.10
N THR A 106 30.56 16.50 16.22
CA THR A 106 31.91 15.92 16.28
C THR A 106 32.97 17.01 16.03
N ILE A 107 32.77 17.89 15.05
CA ILE A 107 33.68 19.01 14.80
C ILE A 107 33.78 19.92 16.03
N LEU A 108 32.64 20.23 16.66
CA LEU A 108 32.61 21.04 17.88
C LEU A 108 33.40 20.39 19.03
N ALA A 109 33.13 19.09 19.27
CA ALA A 109 33.80 18.32 20.31
C ALA A 109 35.32 18.23 20.06
N LEU A 110 35.72 17.99 18.82
CA LEU A 110 37.12 17.97 18.42
C LEU A 110 37.80 19.35 18.63
N GLY A 111 37.09 20.43 18.27
CA GLY A 111 37.56 21.79 18.48
C GLY A 111 37.81 22.13 19.97
N ILE A 112 36.87 21.72 20.84
CA ILE A 112 37.00 21.88 22.29
C ILE A 112 38.19 21.06 22.80
N SER A 113 38.29 19.79 22.43
CA SER A 113 39.37 18.89 22.85
C SER A 113 40.72 19.41 22.41
N PHE A 114 40.85 19.88 21.15
CA PHE A 114 42.08 20.50 20.65
C PHE A 114 42.47 21.75 21.43
N SER A 115 41.51 22.62 21.75
CA SER A 115 41.72 23.82 22.54
C SER A 115 42.26 23.53 23.96
N VAL A 116 41.78 22.43 24.57
CA VAL A 116 42.26 21.98 25.89
C VAL A 116 43.68 21.45 25.80
N ASP A 117 44.01 20.61 24.81
CA ASP A 117 45.39 20.11 24.64
C ASP A 117 46.38 21.24 24.31
N TYR A 118 45.94 22.22 23.50
CA TYR A 118 46.72 23.42 23.24
C TYR A 118 46.99 24.24 24.48
N SER A 119 45.96 24.53 25.28
CA SER A 119 46.09 25.32 26.51
C SER A 119 46.97 24.65 27.57
N GLN A 120 47.07 23.32 27.54
CA GLN A 120 47.88 22.53 28.45
C GLN A 120 49.30 22.25 27.91
N GLY A 121 49.64 22.76 26.73
CA GLY A 121 50.95 22.55 26.10
C GLY A 121 51.26 21.11 25.75
N ARG A 122 50.22 20.27 25.53
CA ARG A 122 50.37 18.84 25.28
C ARG A 122 50.37 18.47 23.80
N ILE A 123 50.29 19.43 22.92
CA ILE A 123 50.19 19.16 21.47
C ILE A 123 51.38 18.37 20.92
N ASP A 124 52.58 18.59 21.46
CA ASP A 124 53.78 17.91 21.02
C ASP A 124 54.03 16.57 21.71
N ASP A 125 53.12 16.12 22.61
CA ASP A 125 53.19 14.79 23.22
C ASP A 125 52.90 13.72 22.16
N PRO A 126 53.81 12.76 21.90
CA PRO A 126 53.62 11.71 20.91
C PRO A 126 52.35 10.86 21.12
N ARG A 127 51.89 10.74 22.38
CA ARG A 127 50.64 10.01 22.72
C ARG A 127 49.41 10.79 22.29
N VAL A 128 49.43 12.10 22.47
CA VAL A 128 48.35 13.00 22.06
C VAL A 128 48.25 13.03 20.53
N ILE A 129 49.41 13.15 19.85
CA ILE A 129 49.48 13.11 18.37
C ILE A 129 48.90 11.80 17.83
N ALA A 130 49.32 10.66 18.37
CA ALA A 130 48.81 9.33 17.93
C ALA A 130 47.30 9.17 18.16
N THR A 131 46.77 9.74 19.27
CA THR A 131 45.33 9.73 19.55
C THR A 131 44.55 10.59 18.55
N TRP A 132 45.06 11.79 18.24
CA TRP A 132 44.44 12.67 17.24
C TRP A 132 44.47 12.06 15.85
N GLU A 133 45.57 11.44 15.44
CA GLU A 133 45.67 10.74 14.16
C GLU A 133 44.62 9.61 14.05
N LEU A 134 44.43 8.80 15.10
CA LEU A 134 43.44 7.74 15.13
C LEU A 134 42.02 8.31 15.00
N ILE A 135 41.69 9.37 15.76
CA ILE A 135 40.34 9.98 15.75
C ILE A 135 40.06 10.60 14.39
N LEU A 136 41.02 11.39 13.83
CA LEU A 136 40.84 12.02 12.53
C LEU A 136 40.66 10.98 11.41
N ASN A 137 41.47 9.90 11.41
CA ASN A 137 41.30 8.81 10.46
C ASN A 137 39.91 8.16 10.59
N PHE A 138 39.47 7.84 11.82
CA PHE A 138 38.15 7.33 12.04
C PHE A 138 37.05 8.28 11.51
N CYS A 139 37.11 9.56 11.83
CA CYS A 139 36.17 10.56 11.34
C CYS A 139 36.17 10.62 9.81
N PHE A 140 37.35 10.65 9.19
CA PHE A 140 37.48 10.70 7.75
C PHE A 140 36.85 9.52 7.06
N TYR A 141 37.12 8.26 7.52
CA TYR A 141 36.52 7.08 6.93
C TYR A 141 35.02 7.00 7.20
N PHE A 142 34.56 7.34 8.40
CA PHE A 142 33.16 7.25 8.78
C PHE A 142 32.29 8.30 8.08
N PHE A 143 32.64 9.57 8.17
CA PHE A 143 31.87 10.64 7.53
C PHE A 143 32.09 10.69 6.02
N GLY A 144 33.30 10.37 5.55
CA GLY A 144 33.59 10.29 4.12
C GLY A 144 32.77 9.19 3.44
N SER A 145 32.71 7.98 4.01
CA SER A 145 31.88 6.90 3.47
C SER A 145 30.39 7.24 3.52
N SER A 146 29.93 7.90 4.59
CA SER A 146 28.54 8.36 4.70
C SER A 146 28.21 9.43 3.64
N ALA A 147 29.10 10.35 3.36
CA ALA A 147 28.94 11.36 2.31
C ALA A 147 28.91 10.73 0.91
N LEU A 148 29.81 9.79 0.62
CA LEU A 148 29.83 9.06 -0.65
C LEU A 148 28.53 8.24 -0.82
N PHE A 149 28.04 7.61 0.25
CA PHE A 149 26.77 6.89 0.19
C PHE A 149 25.61 7.85 -0.06
N GLN A 150 25.58 9.04 0.54
CA GLN A 150 24.52 10.02 0.30
C GLN A 150 24.52 10.53 -1.14
N LEU A 151 25.70 10.80 -1.72
CA LEU A 151 25.80 11.16 -3.15
C LEU A 151 25.26 10.05 -4.04
N TYR A 152 25.60 8.79 -3.75
CA TYR A 152 25.08 7.62 -4.45
C TYR A 152 23.56 7.48 -4.27
N TYR A 153 23.06 7.63 -3.04
CA TYR A 153 21.65 7.60 -2.69
C TYR A 153 20.86 8.64 -3.48
N HIS A 154 21.29 9.91 -3.47
CA HIS A 154 20.62 10.97 -4.23
C HIS A 154 20.67 10.74 -5.73
N LYS A 155 21.77 10.20 -6.25
CA LYS A 155 21.91 9.88 -7.68
C LYS A 155 20.94 8.78 -8.11
N ILE A 156 20.66 7.80 -7.25
CA ILE A 156 19.72 6.72 -7.54
C ILE A 156 18.28 7.13 -7.25
N ALA A 157 18.00 7.70 -6.08
CA ALA A 157 16.66 8.14 -5.68
C ALA A 157 16.14 9.31 -6.54
N GLY A 158 17.05 10.22 -6.98
CA GLY A 158 16.72 11.35 -7.86
C GLY A 158 16.62 11.01 -9.35
N ARG A 159 17.01 9.82 -9.79
CA ARG A 159 16.91 9.37 -11.18
C ARG A 159 15.66 8.52 -11.34
N ASN A 160 14.66 9.08 -12.03
CA ASN A 160 13.42 8.42 -12.44
C ASN A 160 13.58 6.90 -12.65
N GLY A 161 13.33 6.10 -11.63
CA GLY A 161 12.85 4.74 -11.74
C GLY A 161 13.82 3.61 -12.09
N LYS A 162 15.11 3.84 -12.30
CA LYS A 162 16.07 2.74 -12.52
C LYS A 162 16.72 2.28 -11.22
N VAL A 163 15.91 1.59 -10.41
CA VAL A 163 16.41 0.92 -9.20
C VAL A 163 17.31 -0.26 -9.60
N PRO A 164 18.47 -0.48 -8.97
CA PRO A 164 19.28 -1.67 -9.19
C PRO A 164 18.47 -2.95 -9.04
N PHE A 165 18.84 -4.00 -9.77
CA PHE A 165 18.07 -5.25 -9.82
C PHE A 165 17.80 -5.89 -8.45
N PHE A 166 18.70 -5.68 -7.47
CA PHE A 166 18.57 -6.18 -6.10
C PHE A 166 17.60 -5.36 -5.24
N MET A 167 17.16 -4.18 -5.74
CA MET A 167 16.18 -3.30 -5.09
C MET A 167 14.81 -3.37 -5.77
N LYS A 168 14.60 -4.29 -6.72
CA LYS A 168 13.35 -4.42 -7.46
C LYS A 168 12.20 -4.71 -6.50
N ILE A 169 11.13 -3.91 -6.61
CA ILE A 169 9.85 -4.21 -5.98
C ILE A 169 9.30 -5.47 -6.65
N ARG A 170 8.97 -6.48 -5.85
CA ARG A 170 8.41 -7.75 -6.32
C ARG A 170 6.90 -7.71 -6.22
N LYS A 171 6.21 -8.32 -7.17
CA LYS A 171 4.77 -8.52 -7.05
C LYS A 171 4.46 -9.39 -5.82
N ASP A 172 3.49 -8.95 -5.02
CA ASP A 172 2.95 -9.71 -3.88
C ASP A 172 1.61 -10.32 -4.25
N TYR A 173 0.69 -9.50 -4.75
CA TYR A 173 -0.57 -9.95 -5.32
C TYR A 173 -1.08 -8.98 -6.39
N GLU A 174 -2.04 -9.47 -7.16
CA GLU A 174 -2.73 -8.72 -8.20
C GLU A 174 -4.21 -9.07 -8.19
N LEU A 175 -5.04 -8.05 -8.25
CA LEU A 175 -6.49 -8.16 -8.42
C LEU A 175 -6.80 -7.75 -9.86
N SER A 176 -7.29 -8.68 -10.67
CA SER A 176 -7.58 -8.41 -12.08
C SER A 176 -9.06 -8.13 -12.28
N ARG A 177 -9.39 -6.86 -12.58
CA ARG A 177 -10.75 -6.46 -12.96
C ARG A 177 -11.17 -7.14 -14.26
N GLN A 178 -10.24 -7.26 -15.20
CA GLN A 178 -10.52 -7.85 -16.51
C GLN A 178 -10.93 -9.32 -16.44
N THR A 179 -10.28 -10.08 -15.55
CA THR A 179 -10.54 -11.52 -15.44
C THR A 179 -11.36 -11.91 -14.21
N GLY A 180 -11.54 -11.01 -13.25
CA GLY A 180 -12.18 -11.30 -11.96
C GLY A 180 -11.34 -12.16 -11.03
N MET A 181 -10.03 -12.34 -11.33
CA MET A 181 -9.13 -13.22 -10.58
C MET A 181 -8.30 -12.47 -9.58
N VAL A 182 -7.94 -13.13 -8.50
CA VAL A 182 -6.92 -12.72 -7.53
C VAL A 182 -5.70 -13.61 -7.73
N HIS A 183 -4.58 -13.01 -8.07
CA HIS A 183 -3.30 -13.69 -8.28
C HIS A 183 -2.36 -13.41 -7.12
N ILE A 184 -1.74 -14.44 -6.57
CA ILE A 184 -0.80 -14.36 -5.45
C ILE A 184 0.58 -14.79 -5.93
N TYR A 185 1.59 -13.94 -5.66
CA TYR A 185 2.95 -14.15 -6.13
C TYR A 185 3.91 -14.43 -4.98
N LYS A 186 4.92 -15.24 -5.25
CA LYS A 186 6.07 -15.45 -4.37
C LYS A 186 7.35 -15.40 -5.18
N LYS A 187 8.22 -14.43 -4.90
CA LYS A 187 9.44 -14.19 -5.67
C LYS A 187 9.17 -13.99 -7.17
N ASP A 188 8.18 -13.17 -7.51
CA ASP A 188 7.70 -12.86 -8.86
C ASP A 188 7.12 -14.07 -9.64
N LYS A 189 6.92 -15.21 -9.01
CA LYS A 189 6.23 -16.36 -9.60
C LYS A 189 4.84 -16.45 -9.02
N GLU A 190 3.83 -16.61 -9.89
CA GLU A 190 2.48 -16.91 -9.46
C GLU A 190 2.46 -18.26 -8.75
N VAL A 191 1.91 -18.28 -7.55
CA VAL A 191 1.79 -19.49 -6.73
C VAL A 191 0.35 -19.93 -6.54
N PHE A 192 -0.60 -19.00 -6.78
CA PHE A 192 -2.01 -19.28 -6.66
C PHE A 192 -2.82 -18.22 -7.41
N ALA A 193 -3.92 -18.64 -8.03
CA ALA A 193 -4.95 -17.76 -8.58
C ALA A 193 -6.32 -18.39 -8.36
N ALA A 194 -7.31 -17.55 -8.02
CA ALA A 194 -8.69 -17.96 -7.86
C ALA A 194 -9.65 -16.77 -8.11
N PRO A 195 -10.95 -17.01 -8.40
CA PRO A 195 -11.94 -15.96 -8.57
C PRO A 195 -12.09 -15.10 -7.32
N PHE A 196 -12.28 -13.78 -7.51
CA PHE A 196 -12.41 -12.82 -6.40
C PHE A 196 -13.53 -13.17 -5.43
N HIS A 197 -14.68 -13.68 -5.91
CA HIS A 197 -15.82 -14.05 -5.08
C HIS A 197 -15.56 -15.30 -4.20
N GLU A 198 -14.47 -16.03 -4.41
CA GLU A 198 -14.05 -17.14 -3.55
C GLU A 198 -13.17 -16.70 -2.39
N PHE A 199 -12.84 -15.41 -2.28
CA PHE A 199 -12.09 -14.85 -1.16
C PHE A 199 -13.04 -14.15 -0.19
N ASP A 200 -12.99 -14.53 1.08
CA ASP A 200 -13.66 -13.82 2.16
C ASP A 200 -12.75 -12.73 2.73
N CYS A 201 -13.31 -11.55 2.93
CA CYS A 201 -12.59 -10.44 3.57
C CYS A 201 -12.82 -10.48 5.08
N TYR A 202 -11.75 -10.50 5.86
CA TYR A 202 -11.79 -10.49 7.31
C TYR A 202 -11.12 -9.23 7.86
N LEU A 203 -11.80 -8.57 8.80
CA LEU A 203 -11.30 -7.43 9.56
C LEU A 203 -11.10 -7.85 11.02
N ALA A 204 -9.85 -7.78 11.50
CA ALA A 204 -9.51 -8.08 12.88
C ALA A 204 -9.05 -6.83 13.60
N SER A 205 -9.48 -6.67 14.85
CA SER A 205 -8.97 -5.67 15.77
C SER A 205 -7.86 -6.28 16.65
N ASN A 206 -6.75 -5.58 16.79
CA ASN A 206 -5.61 -6.01 17.59
C ASN A 206 -5.27 -4.90 18.59
N PRO A 207 -5.27 -5.18 19.90
CA PRO A 207 -4.85 -4.19 20.88
C PRO A 207 -3.34 -3.91 20.77
N GLY A 208 -2.99 -2.65 20.76
CA GLY A 208 -1.61 -2.20 20.86
C GLY A 208 -1.11 -2.14 22.30
N ASN A 209 0.18 -1.84 22.47
CA ASN A 209 0.83 -1.85 23.79
C ASN A 209 0.40 -0.68 24.69
N TYR A 210 -0.15 0.39 24.12
CA TYR A 210 -0.54 1.61 24.84
C TYR A 210 -2.06 1.85 24.84
N GLY A 211 -2.86 0.81 24.52
CA GLY A 211 -4.32 0.90 24.51
C GLY A 211 -4.94 1.33 23.17
N GLU A 212 -4.13 1.65 22.18
CA GLU A 212 -4.59 1.87 20.81
C GLU A 212 -5.08 0.57 20.16
N ILE A 213 -6.00 0.69 19.20
CA ILE A 213 -6.50 -0.45 18.44
C ILE A 213 -5.96 -0.35 17.01
N PHE A 214 -5.28 -1.42 16.57
CA PHE A 214 -4.83 -1.57 15.20
C PHE A 214 -5.75 -2.54 14.46
N TYR A 215 -6.09 -2.20 13.24
CA TYR A 215 -6.89 -3.05 12.40
C TYR A 215 -6.03 -3.78 11.36
N THR A 216 -6.42 -5.00 11.06
CA THR A 216 -5.80 -5.82 10.01
C THR A 216 -6.89 -6.36 9.13
N MET A 217 -6.82 -6.08 7.82
CA MET A 217 -7.81 -6.57 6.86
C MET A 217 -7.15 -7.49 5.85
N ARG A 218 -7.72 -8.69 5.68
CA ARG A 218 -7.17 -9.71 4.78
C ARG A 218 -8.24 -10.39 3.95
N LEU A 219 -7.91 -10.63 2.68
CA LEU A 219 -8.63 -11.59 1.87
C LEU A 219 -8.06 -12.98 2.11
N ILE A 220 -8.93 -13.94 2.40
CA ILE A 220 -8.58 -15.33 2.66
C ILE A 220 -9.38 -16.20 1.69
N HIS A 221 -8.69 -17.04 0.93
CA HIS A 221 -9.37 -17.96 0.03
C HIS A 221 -10.21 -18.95 0.81
N ARG A 222 -11.52 -19.01 0.50
CA ARG A 222 -12.53 -19.72 1.28
C ARG A 222 -12.25 -21.22 1.39
N TYR A 223 -11.76 -21.84 0.35
CA TYR A 223 -11.60 -23.31 0.29
C TYR A 223 -10.20 -23.80 0.66
N ASN A 224 -9.18 -22.95 0.55
CA ASN A 224 -7.78 -23.30 0.82
C ASN A 224 -7.23 -22.67 2.10
N GLY A 225 -8.02 -21.85 2.78
CA GLY A 225 -7.68 -21.25 4.07
C GLY A 225 -6.38 -20.46 4.06
N SER A 226 -5.57 -20.64 5.10
CA SER A 226 -4.43 -19.79 5.43
C SER A 226 -3.26 -19.77 4.44
N LYS A 227 -3.21 -20.71 3.51
CA LYS A 227 -2.09 -20.75 2.55
C LYS A 227 -2.09 -19.58 1.58
N HIS A 228 -3.27 -19.04 1.30
CA HIS A 228 -3.48 -18.06 0.24
C HIS A 228 -4.25 -16.86 0.78
N THR A 229 -3.49 -15.91 1.33
CA THR A 229 -4.01 -14.68 1.93
C THR A 229 -3.42 -13.46 1.27
N VAL A 230 -4.23 -12.41 1.16
CA VAL A 230 -3.84 -11.09 0.66
C VAL A 230 -4.03 -10.07 1.78
N ASP A 231 -3.02 -9.29 2.09
CA ASP A 231 -3.10 -8.21 3.08
C ASP A 231 -3.57 -6.92 2.38
N LEU A 232 -4.88 -6.66 2.46
CA LEU A 232 -5.49 -5.43 1.95
C LEU A 232 -5.28 -4.26 2.90
N GLY A 233 -5.25 -4.50 4.20
CA GLY A 233 -5.09 -3.46 5.22
C GLY A 233 -3.78 -2.69 5.10
N ALA A 234 -2.77 -3.28 4.46
CA ALA A 234 -1.50 -2.61 4.17
C ALA A 234 -1.61 -1.44 3.16
N LEU A 235 -2.81 -1.17 2.61
CA LEU A 235 -3.09 0.02 1.79
C LEU A 235 -3.36 1.26 2.63
N LEU A 236 -3.88 1.05 3.84
CA LEU A 236 -4.16 2.11 4.80
C LEU A 236 -3.00 2.22 5.78
N GLY A 237 -2.73 3.40 6.30
CA GLY A 237 -1.77 3.60 7.37
C GLY A 237 -2.17 2.85 8.66
N PHE A 238 -1.22 2.60 9.54
CA PHE A 238 -1.46 1.86 10.79
C PHE A 238 -2.47 2.55 11.73
N THR A 239 -2.72 3.83 11.54
CA THR A 239 -3.59 4.67 12.38
C THR A 239 -4.94 4.97 11.72
N ALA A 240 -5.25 4.35 10.59
CA ALA A 240 -6.52 4.58 9.92
C ALA A 240 -7.71 4.14 10.80
N PRO A 241 -8.78 4.92 10.87
CA PRO A 241 -9.98 4.57 11.62
C PRO A 241 -10.70 3.37 10.96
N ILE A 242 -11.50 2.66 11.76
CA ILE A 242 -12.17 1.42 11.32
C ILE A 242 -13.05 1.63 10.09
N GLU A 243 -13.69 2.80 9.98
CA GLU A 243 -14.57 3.18 8.89
C GLU A 243 -13.84 3.12 7.54
N GLU A 244 -12.57 3.52 7.50
CA GLU A 244 -11.77 3.50 6.28
C GLU A 244 -11.46 2.07 5.80
N TYR A 245 -11.41 1.09 6.69
CA TYR A 245 -11.28 -0.31 6.29
C TYR A 245 -12.55 -0.81 5.61
N TYR A 246 -13.73 -0.43 6.10
CA TYR A 246 -14.99 -0.73 5.41
C TYR A 246 -15.07 -0.03 4.06
N GLN A 247 -14.69 1.25 3.99
CA GLN A 247 -14.63 2.00 2.74
C GLN A 247 -13.65 1.38 1.76
N LEU A 248 -12.49 0.93 2.22
CA LEU A 248 -11.52 0.21 1.38
C LEU A 248 -12.12 -1.06 0.82
N TRP A 249 -12.80 -1.86 1.63
CA TRP A 249 -13.47 -3.07 1.16
C TRP A 249 -14.53 -2.78 0.09
N ASN A 250 -15.37 -1.77 0.32
CA ASN A 250 -16.39 -1.36 -0.64
C ASN A 250 -15.78 -0.82 -1.94
N MET A 251 -14.70 -0.05 -1.83
CA MET A 251 -13.94 0.45 -2.98
C MET A 251 -13.34 -0.70 -3.80
N MET A 252 -12.77 -1.72 -3.13
CA MET A 252 -12.19 -2.90 -3.80
C MET A 252 -13.26 -3.73 -4.51
N GLN A 253 -14.42 -3.93 -3.89
CA GLN A 253 -15.56 -4.60 -4.55
C GLN A 253 -16.03 -3.81 -5.78
N GLN A 254 -16.18 -2.49 -5.65
CA GLN A 254 -16.54 -1.63 -6.79
C GLN A 254 -15.49 -1.70 -7.90
N TYR A 255 -14.20 -1.69 -7.54
CA TYR A 255 -13.12 -1.81 -8.53
C TYR A 255 -13.19 -3.15 -9.29
N MET A 256 -13.41 -4.26 -8.59
CA MET A 256 -13.49 -5.58 -9.22
C MET A 256 -14.76 -5.80 -10.04
N ASP A 257 -15.84 -5.10 -9.74
CA ASP A 257 -17.15 -5.31 -10.36
C ASP A 257 -17.27 -4.63 -11.72
N ILE A 258 -17.25 -5.44 -12.79
CA ILE A 258 -17.39 -4.94 -14.18
C ILE A 258 -18.77 -4.37 -14.50
N SER A 259 -19.79 -4.59 -13.67
CA SER A 259 -21.13 -4.03 -13.86
C SER A 259 -21.26 -2.60 -13.37
N ARG A 260 -20.21 -2.04 -12.76
CA ARG A 260 -20.15 -0.70 -12.15
C ARG A 260 -18.92 0.06 -12.60
N PRO A 261 -18.98 1.41 -12.62
CA PRO A 261 -17.80 2.22 -12.93
C PRO A 261 -16.71 2.01 -11.87
N MET A 262 -15.45 2.15 -12.27
CA MET A 262 -14.32 2.17 -11.35
C MET A 262 -14.50 3.25 -10.28
N PRO A 263 -13.93 3.06 -9.07
CA PRO A 263 -13.90 4.10 -8.04
C PRO A 263 -13.39 5.43 -8.58
N ASP A 264 -14.05 6.52 -8.20
CA ASP A 264 -13.67 7.86 -8.65
C ASP A 264 -12.67 8.49 -7.69
N ASN A 265 -11.41 8.29 -7.97
CA ASN A 265 -10.27 8.88 -7.25
C ASN A 265 -9.19 9.31 -8.24
N ILE A 266 -8.23 10.07 -7.76
CA ILE A 266 -7.14 10.61 -8.59
C ILE A 266 -6.30 9.49 -9.21
N MET A 267 -6.11 8.35 -8.54
CA MET A 267 -5.29 7.24 -9.03
C MET A 267 -5.92 6.53 -10.23
N SER A 268 -7.25 6.43 -10.26
CA SER A 268 -7.97 5.75 -11.35
C SER A 268 -8.23 6.66 -12.54
N GLU A 269 -8.18 7.99 -12.38
CA GLU A 269 -8.60 8.95 -13.41
C GLU A 269 -7.92 8.73 -14.76
N ALA A 270 -6.61 8.44 -14.75
CA ALA A 270 -5.85 8.23 -15.99
C ALA A 270 -6.33 7.05 -16.83
N TYR A 271 -7.03 6.11 -16.21
CA TYR A 271 -7.40 4.83 -16.80
C TYR A 271 -8.91 4.67 -17.01
N ARG A 272 -9.74 5.58 -16.46
CA ARG A 272 -11.20 5.51 -16.53
C ARG A 272 -11.73 5.38 -17.95
N HIS A 273 -11.16 6.12 -18.89
CA HIS A 273 -11.58 6.10 -20.30
C HIS A 273 -11.23 4.79 -21.04
N LEU A 274 -10.34 3.96 -20.47
CA LEU A 274 -9.95 2.66 -21.02
C LEU A 274 -10.85 1.51 -20.55
N ASP A 275 -11.60 1.70 -19.44
CA ASP A 275 -12.55 0.74 -18.92
C ASP A 275 -13.93 0.99 -19.54
N PRO A 276 -14.49 0.07 -20.35
CA PRO A 276 -15.72 0.31 -21.10
C PRO A 276 -16.92 0.73 -20.26
N THR A 277 -17.12 0.07 -19.11
CA THR A 277 -18.23 0.38 -18.19
C THR A 277 -18.06 1.78 -17.60
N THR A 278 -16.84 2.13 -17.20
CA THR A 278 -16.54 3.46 -16.62
C THR A 278 -16.66 4.55 -17.68
N ALA A 279 -16.12 4.32 -18.89
CA ALA A 279 -16.20 5.28 -20.00
C ALA A 279 -17.65 5.58 -20.39
N ALA A 280 -18.52 4.55 -20.42
CA ALA A 280 -19.94 4.72 -20.67
C ALA A 280 -20.62 5.56 -19.57
N TYR A 281 -20.34 5.25 -18.31
CA TYR A 281 -20.86 5.99 -17.15
C TYR A 281 -20.40 7.46 -17.15
N ASP A 282 -19.10 7.70 -17.38
CA ASP A 282 -18.53 9.06 -17.39
C ASP A 282 -19.12 9.90 -18.54
N LYS A 283 -19.40 9.29 -19.70
CA LYS A 283 -20.07 9.94 -20.80
C LYS A 283 -21.54 10.28 -20.47
N GLU A 284 -22.24 9.35 -19.83
CA GLU A 284 -23.66 9.55 -19.44
C GLU A 284 -23.81 10.65 -18.40
N THR A 285 -22.91 10.68 -17.41
CA THR A 285 -22.94 11.67 -16.30
C THR A 285 -22.28 12.99 -16.65
N GLY A 286 -21.62 13.09 -17.81
CA GLY A 286 -20.88 14.30 -18.20
C GLY A 286 -19.65 14.59 -17.33
N ARG A 287 -19.06 13.56 -16.69
CA ARG A 287 -17.89 13.73 -15.85
C ARG A 287 -16.68 14.23 -16.65
N ASP A 288 -16.03 15.28 -16.18
CA ASP A 288 -14.78 15.77 -16.77
C ASP A 288 -13.69 14.68 -16.68
N SER A 289 -13.05 14.41 -17.81
CA SER A 289 -11.97 13.41 -17.94
C SER A 289 -10.72 13.74 -17.12
N HIS A 290 -10.54 15.01 -16.76
CA HIS A 290 -9.43 15.52 -15.95
C HIS A 290 -9.91 16.18 -14.65
N PHE A 291 -11.02 15.72 -14.11
CA PHE A 291 -11.66 16.29 -12.92
C PHE A 291 -10.66 16.53 -11.77
N TRP A 292 -9.90 15.50 -11.40
CA TRP A 292 -8.91 15.60 -10.34
C TRP A 292 -7.65 16.37 -10.74
N ARG A 293 -7.18 16.19 -11.97
CA ARG A 293 -5.95 16.84 -12.46
C ARG A 293 -6.09 18.31 -12.74
N ASN A 294 -7.30 18.78 -12.99
CA ASN A 294 -7.56 20.19 -13.23
C ASN A 294 -7.64 21.02 -11.92
N MET A 295 -7.67 20.35 -10.75
CA MET A 295 -7.69 21.01 -9.44
C MET A 295 -6.31 21.56 -9.07
N ASP A 296 -6.30 22.68 -8.34
CA ASP A 296 -5.16 23.05 -7.52
C ASP A 296 -5.20 22.32 -6.16
N GLU A 297 -4.17 22.51 -5.33
CA GLU A 297 -4.08 21.80 -4.03
C GLU A 297 -5.23 22.17 -3.09
N GLU A 298 -5.65 23.44 -3.05
CA GLU A 298 -6.73 23.89 -2.19
C GLU A 298 -8.07 23.26 -2.62
N GLN A 299 -8.35 23.27 -3.91
CA GLN A 299 -9.55 22.64 -4.50
C GLN A 299 -9.55 21.12 -4.25
N TYR A 300 -8.39 20.46 -4.41
CA TYR A 300 -8.23 19.04 -4.17
C TYR A 300 -8.55 18.68 -2.71
N GLN A 301 -7.96 19.39 -1.76
CA GLN A 301 -8.21 19.16 -0.34
C GLN A 301 -9.66 19.49 0.06
N ALA A 302 -10.26 20.54 -0.52
CA ALA A 302 -11.67 20.85 -0.30
C ALA A 302 -12.60 19.75 -0.82
N GLU A 303 -12.31 19.21 -2.01
CA GLU A 303 -13.09 18.13 -2.62
C GLU A 303 -12.94 16.80 -1.82
N LEU A 304 -11.75 16.47 -1.33
CA LEU A 304 -11.56 15.31 -0.46
C LEU A 304 -12.41 15.43 0.82
N LYS A 305 -12.40 16.59 1.47
CA LYS A 305 -13.19 16.83 2.68
C LYS A 305 -14.70 16.78 2.38
N ARG A 306 -15.13 17.33 1.24
CA ARG A 306 -16.53 17.28 0.80
C ARG A 306 -16.98 15.82 0.62
N ARG A 307 -16.18 15.01 -0.09
CA ARG A 307 -16.47 13.59 -0.31
C ARG A 307 -16.44 12.78 0.99
N ALA A 308 -15.49 13.04 1.86
CA ALA A 308 -15.42 12.38 3.17
C ALA A 308 -16.70 12.65 3.99
N LYS A 309 -17.23 13.87 3.92
CA LYS A 309 -18.50 14.22 4.57
C LYS A 309 -19.71 13.51 3.93
N GLU A 310 -19.77 13.46 2.60
CA GLU A 310 -20.84 12.75 1.88
C GLU A 310 -20.84 11.27 2.19
N GLN A 311 -19.66 10.65 2.25
CA GLN A 311 -19.49 9.23 2.56
C GLN A 311 -19.99 8.84 3.95
N GLN A 312 -20.07 9.78 4.90
CA GLN A 312 -20.66 9.53 6.22
C GLN A 312 -22.15 9.17 6.17
N SER A 313 -22.85 9.58 5.11
CA SER A 313 -24.28 9.24 4.87
C SER A 313 -24.45 7.87 4.19
N ILE A 314 -23.39 7.29 3.66
CA ILE A 314 -23.40 5.99 2.98
C ILE A 314 -23.17 4.88 4.01
N PRO A 315 -24.02 3.85 4.08
CA PRO A 315 -23.80 2.75 5.01
C PRO A 315 -22.46 2.08 4.75
N LEU A 316 -21.73 1.71 5.81
CA LEU A 316 -20.44 1.03 5.71
C LEU A 316 -20.59 -0.45 5.30
N GLN A 317 -21.72 -1.07 5.62
CA GLN A 317 -22.08 -2.44 5.27
C GLN A 317 -23.52 -2.52 4.77
N ALA A 318 -23.77 -3.50 3.93
CA ALA A 318 -25.10 -3.89 3.46
C ALA A 318 -25.23 -5.41 3.53
N GLU A 319 -26.39 -5.92 3.14
CA GLU A 319 -26.63 -7.36 3.06
C GLU A 319 -25.61 -8.07 2.17
N ASP A 320 -25.29 -9.32 2.54
CA ASP A 320 -24.38 -10.15 1.77
C ASP A 320 -25.06 -10.61 0.48
N ILE A 321 -24.44 -10.27 -0.66
CA ILE A 321 -24.96 -10.65 -1.98
C ILE A 321 -24.46 -12.01 -2.45
N LEU A 322 -23.59 -12.68 -1.69
CA LEU A 322 -23.18 -14.04 -2.02
C LEU A 322 -24.36 -14.99 -1.88
N ARG A 323 -24.52 -15.83 -2.91
CA ARG A 323 -25.51 -16.91 -2.90
C ARG A 323 -24.86 -18.17 -2.39
N TRP A 324 -25.39 -18.69 -1.28
CA TRP A 324 -24.86 -19.90 -0.66
C TRP A 324 -25.67 -21.11 -1.16
N LYS A 325 -24.98 -22.17 -1.61
CA LYS A 325 -25.63 -23.48 -1.84
C LYS A 325 -26.22 -23.93 -0.52
N LYS A 326 -27.50 -24.34 -0.56
CA LYS A 326 -28.12 -25.04 0.57
C LYS A 326 -27.36 -26.34 0.76
N PRO A 327 -27.00 -26.75 2.00
CA PRO A 327 -26.54 -28.10 2.23
C PRO A 327 -27.62 -29.05 1.69
N ASP A 328 -27.23 -30.03 0.87
CA ASP A 328 -28.17 -31.06 0.38
C ASP A 328 -28.90 -31.61 1.58
N GLU A 329 -30.24 -31.51 1.61
CA GLU A 329 -31.02 -32.15 2.62
C GLU A 329 -30.71 -33.65 2.52
N PRO A 330 -30.31 -34.31 3.64
CA PRO A 330 -30.04 -35.72 3.59
C PRO A 330 -31.32 -36.42 3.08
N PHE A 331 -31.18 -37.21 2.03
CA PHE A 331 -32.26 -38.04 1.51
C PHE A 331 -32.89 -38.79 2.69
N VAL A 332 -34.06 -38.37 3.11
CA VAL A 332 -34.86 -39.13 4.07
C VAL A 332 -35.40 -40.31 3.27
N ALA A 333 -34.73 -41.45 3.43
CA ALA A 333 -35.15 -42.72 2.88
C ALA A 333 -36.34 -43.30 3.66
#